data_085e71b594e2e0d30faa5c147d236c61
#
_entry.id   085e71b594e2e0d30faa5c147d236c61
#
_cell.length_a   1.000
_cell.length_b   1.000
_cell.length_c   1.000
_cell.angle_alpha   90.00
_cell.angle_beta   90.00
_cell.angle_gamma   90.00
#
_symmetry.space_group_name_H-M   'P 1'
#
loop_
_entity.id
_entity.type
_entity.pdbx_description
1 polymer ?
#
loop_
_entity_poly.entity_id
_entity_poly.type
_entity_poly.pdbx_seq_one_letter_code
_entity_poly.pdbx_strand_id
1 'polypeptide(L)'
;MLPVILRRVKGQAVLMLNNADDIWMYFPRTQRVRKLASHAKKQKMQGSDFSYEDMGSGDAFINDFSSKRLKDEKMEGYDCYKLELTRKPDGDVSYSRLIIWVIKENFVPVVIDYYDEDDPALWQKRMVESDIRIIDGIPTAMKVVMINKNDNTQTEMEFLEVKYNIPLDDKVFTERELKK
;
A
#
# COMPACT_ATOMS: atom_id res chain seq x y z
N MET A 1 9.88 -3.52 9.01
CA MET A 1 8.62 -2.89 8.55
C MET A 1 7.86 -2.32 9.74
N LEU A 2 7.34 -1.11 9.60
CA LEU A 2 6.51 -0.50 10.65
C LEU A 2 5.10 -1.12 10.63
N PRO A 3 4.51 -1.44 11.79
CA PRO A 3 3.13 -1.88 11.88
C PRO A 3 2.18 -0.74 11.46
N VAL A 4 1.06 -1.10 10.83
CA VAL A 4 0.06 -0.14 10.37
C VAL A 4 -1.23 -0.32 11.17
N ILE A 5 -1.76 0.76 11.73
CA ILE A 5 -3.08 0.82 12.36
C ILE A 5 -3.97 1.76 11.56
N LEU A 6 -5.09 1.25 11.07
CA LEU A 6 -6.10 2.02 10.36
C LEU A 6 -7.41 2.05 11.14
N ARG A 7 -8.07 3.21 11.17
CA ARG A 7 -9.38 3.40 11.79
C ARG A 7 -10.30 4.10 10.79
N ARG A 8 -11.15 3.34 10.09
CA ARG A 8 -12.02 3.85 9.02
C ARG A 8 -13.49 3.96 9.41
N VAL A 9 -14.05 2.90 9.95
CA VAL A 9 -15.44 2.90 10.47
C VAL A 9 -15.37 3.31 11.92
N LYS A 10 -16.31 4.13 12.40
CA LYS A 10 -16.29 4.63 13.78
C LYS A 10 -16.02 3.50 14.79
N GLY A 11 -14.86 3.55 15.43
CA GLY A 11 -14.39 2.57 16.38
C GLY A 11 -13.80 1.27 15.78
N GLN A 12 -13.80 1.07 14.46
CA GLN A 12 -13.11 -0.07 13.84
C GLN A 12 -11.61 0.24 13.70
N ALA A 13 -10.77 -0.75 13.99
CA ALA A 13 -9.32 -0.63 13.85
C ALA A 13 -8.74 -1.87 13.20
N VAL A 14 -7.67 -1.68 12.42
CA VAL A 14 -6.90 -2.75 11.77
C VAL A 14 -5.46 -2.59 12.16
N LEU A 15 -4.81 -3.67 12.58
CA LEU A 15 -3.38 -3.78 12.80
C LEU A 15 -2.82 -4.76 11.78
N MET A 16 -1.82 -4.32 11.03
CA MET A 16 -1.09 -5.15 10.07
C MET A 16 0.36 -5.26 10.51
N LEU A 17 0.85 -6.48 10.61
CA LEU A 17 2.22 -6.82 10.98
C LEU A 17 2.82 -7.73 9.90
N ASN A 18 4.15 -7.85 9.87
CA ASN A 18 4.87 -8.79 9.02
C ASN A 18 4.46 -8.69 7.53
N ASN A 19 4.52 -7.49 6.94
CA ASN A 19 4.13 -7.25 5.54
C ASN A 19 2.68 -7.66 5.22
N ALA A 20 1.75 -7.40 6.15
CA ALA A 20 0.34 -7.79 6.07
C ALA A 20 0.08 -9.32 6.09
N ASP A 21 1.03 -10.14 6.48
CA ASP A 21 0.80 -11.57 6.71
C ASP A 21 0.01 -11.80 8.00
N ASP A 22 0.13 -10.90 8.96
CA ASP A 22 -0.64 -10.88 10.19
C ASP A 22 -1.56 -9.68 10.23
N ILE A 23 -2.85 -9.90 9.96
CA ILE A 23 -3.87 -8.85 9.96
C ILE A 23 -4.85 -9.10 11.11
N TRP A 24 -4.96 -8.12 11.99
CA TRP A 24 -5.89 -8.14 13.12
C TRP A 24 -6.93 -7.04 12.95
N MET A 25 -8.21 -7.37 13.15
CA MET A 25 -9.30 -6.42 13.03
C MET A 25 -10.15 -6.37 14.29
N TYR A 26 -10.41 -5.17 14.80
CA TYR A 26 -11.35 -4.92 15.87
C TYR A 26 -12.74 -4.59 15.31
N PHE A 27 -13.73 -5.32 15.80
CA PHE A 27 -15.15 -5.14 15.46
C PHE A 27 -15.90 -4.48 16.61
N PRO A 28 -16.22 -3.17 16.56
CA PRO A 28 -16.81 -2.44 17.68
C PRO A 28 -18.18 -2.96 18.09
N ARG A 29 -19.01 -3.45 17.16
CA ARG A 29 -20.34 -4.02 17.47
C ARG A 29 -20.29 -5.24 18.38
N THR A 30 -19.25 -6.05 18.27
CA THR A 30 -19.07 -7.29 19.03
C THR A 30 -17.98 -7.17 20.08
N GLN A 31 -17.25 -6.04 20.10
CA GLN A 31 -16.07 -5.79 20.96
C GLN A 31 -14.98 -6.88 20.85
N ARG A 32 -14.87 -7.50 19.67
CA ARG A 32 -13.93 -8.60 19.44
C ARG A 32 -12.81 -8.17 18.49
N VAL A 33 -11.60 -8.63 18.80
CA VAL A 33 -10.48 -8.65 17.87
C VAL A 33 -10.44 -10.03 17.22
N ARG A 34 -10.22 -10.07 15.90
CA ARG A 34 -10.03 -11.31 15.15
C ARG A 34 -8.82 -11.18 14.24
N LYS A 35 -8.01 -12.24 14.19
CA LYS A 35 -7.01 -12.41 13.16
C LYS A 35 -7.70 -12.83 11.86
N LEU A 36 -7.40 -12.17 10.76
CA LEU A 36 -7.86 -12.59 9.43
C LEU A 36 -7.00 -13.75 8.94
N ALA A 37 -7.55 -14.57 8.06
CA ALA A 37 -6.78 -15.63 7.42
C ALA A 37 -5.71 -15.03 6.49
N SER A 38 -4.59 -15.73 6.26
CA SER A 38 -3.46 -15.22 5.48
C SER A 38 -3.84 -14.76 4.07
N HIS A 39 -4.76 -15.47 3.41
CA HIS A 39 -5.25 -15.06 2.08
C HIS A 39 -6.09 -13.75 2.09
N ALA A 40 -6.48 -13.25 3.27
CA ALA A 40 -7.23 -12.00 3.37
C ALA A 40 -6.40 -10.77 2.95
N LYS A 41 -5.06 -10.86 2.91
CA LYS A 41 -4.21 -9.76 2.43
C LYS A 41 -4.54 -9.33 1.00
N LYS A 42 -5.01 -10.26 0.16
CA LYS A 42 -5.44 -10.03 -1.23
C LYS A 42 -6.82 -9.36 -1.35
N GLN A 43 -7.61 -9.34 -0.26
CA GLN A 43 -8.96 -8.82 -0.28
C GLN A 43 -8.99 -7.29 -0.20
N LYS A 44 -10.05 -6.71 -0.77
CA LYS A 44 -10.32 -5.27 -0.66
C LYS A 44 -10.44 -4.85 0.80
N MET A 45 -9.66 -3.85 1.19
CA MET A 45 -9.72 -3.30 2.52
C MET A 45 -10.98 -2.44 2.68
N GLN A 46 -11.92 -2.91 3.50
CA GLN A 46 -13.13 -2.16 3.86
C GLN A 46 -13.98 -1.70 2.67
N GLY A 47 -13.98 -2.46 1.55
CA GLY A 47 -14.72 -2.11 0.33
C GLY A 47 -14.08 -0.99 -0.49
N SER A 48 -12.85 -0.58 -0.17
CA SER A 48 -12.05 0.31 -1.03
C SER A 48 -11.41 -0.47 -2.17
N ASP A 49 -10.78 0.23 -3.13
CA ASP A 49 -10.00 -0.41 -4.18
C ASP A 49 -8.58 -0.79 -3.75
N PHE A 50 -8.18 -0.38 -2.55
CA PHE A 50 -6.95 -0.86 -1.91
C PHE A 50 -7.18 -2.25 -1.30
N SER A 51 -6.22 -3.16 -1.48
CA SER A 51 -6.13 -4.39 -0.69
C SER A 51 -5.39 -4.14 0.63
N TYR A 52 -5.45 -5.09 1.57
CA TYR A 52 -4.59 -5.02 2.76
C TYR A 52 -3.11 -5.09 2.39
N GLU A 53 -2.76 -5.84 1.34
CA GLU A 53 -1.41 -5.93 0.80
C GLU A 53 -0.92 -4.58 0.27
N ASP A 54 -1.74 -3.85 -0.50
CA ASP A 54 -1.38 -2.51 -1.00
C ASP A 54 -1.00 -1.55 0.14
N MET A 55 -1.61 -1.73 1.32
CA MET A 55 -1.38 -0.86 2.47
C MET A 55 -0.29 -1.35 3.42
N GLY A 56 0.00 -2.63 3.44
CA GLY A 56 0.82 -3.25 4.49
C GLY A 56 2.14 -3.88 4.02
N SER A 57 2.41 -3.99 2.72
CA SER A 57 3.52 -4.79 2.19
C SER A 57 4.65 -3.94 1.56
N GLY A 58 5.03 -2.83 2.20
CA GLY A 58 6.05 -1.93 1.65
C GLY A 58 7.40 -2.57 1.31
N ASP A 59 7.84 -3.58 2.08
CA ASP A 59 9.10 -4.29 1.84
C ASP A 59 9.00 -5.33 0.70
N ALA A 60 7.79 -5.68 0.25
CA ALA A 60 7.58 -6.64 -0.83
C ALA A 60 8.26 -6.21 -2.13
N PHE A 61 8.32 -4.91 -2.42
CA PHE A 61 9.02 -4.39 -3.61
C PHE A 61 10.47 -4.86 -3.71
N ILE A 62 11.14 -5.05 -2.58
CA ILE A 62 12.55 -5.47 -2.50
C ILE A 62 12.63 -7.00 -2.36
N ASN A 63 11.79 -7.57 -1.51
CA ASN A 63 11.89 -8.97 -1.10
C ASN A 63 11.28 -9.92 -2.14
N ASP A 64 10.12 -9.57 -2.69
CA ASP A 64 9.30 -10.47 -3.50
C ASP A 64 9.37 -10.22 -5.01
N PHE A 65 10.01 -9.13 -5.43
CA PHE A 65 10.17 -8.79 -6.83
C PHE A 65 11.63 -8.71 -7.26
N SER A 66 11.88 -9.06 -8.51
CA SER A 66 13.10 -8.72 -9.24
C SER A 66 12.86 -7.47 -10.06
N SER A 67 13.74 -6.48 -9.95
CA SER A 67 13.56 -5.18 -10.61
C SER A 67 14.44 -5.03 -11.85
N LYS A 68 13.92 -4.35 -12.88
CA LYS A 68 14.62 -3.95 -14.10
C LYS A 68 14.29 -2.50 -14.42
N ARG A 69 15.31 -1.67 -14.66
CA ARG A 69 15.09 -0.32 -15.17
C ARG A 69 14.76 -0.37 -16.66
N LEU A 70 13.67 0.29 -17.02
CA LEU A 70 13.25 0.54 -18.39
C LEU A 70 13.74 1.92 -18.86
N LYS A 71 13.36 2.32 -20.08
CA LYS A 71 13.64 3.66 -20.60
C LYS A 71 12.86 4.68 -19.78
N ASP A 72 13.56 5.68 -19.27
CA ASP A 72 12.96 6.80 -18.52
C ASP A 72 11.93 7.55 -19.39
N GLU A 73 10.89 8.04 -18.75
CA GLU A 73 9.86 8.83 -19.42
C GLU A 73 9.21 9.84 -18.47
N LYS A 74 8.44 10.78 -19.04
CA LYS A 74 7.62 11.68 -18.22
C LYS A 74 6.33 11.01 -17.81
N MET A 75 5.96 11.18 -16.52
CA MET A 75 4.70 10.70 -15.94
C MET A 75 4.14 11.74 -14.98
N GLU A 76 2.84 12.07 -15.09
CA GLU A 76 2.17 13.10 -14.28
C GLU A 76 2.92 14.45 -14.22
N GLY A 77 3.61 14.81 -15.32
CA GLY A 77 4.38 16.05 -15.43
C GLY A 77 5.81 15.99 -14.89
N TYR A 78 6.22 14.89 -14.26
CA TYR A 78 7.56 14.70 -13.70
C TYR A 78 8.47 13.89 -14.62
N ASP A 79 9.78 14.17 -14.58
CA ASP A 79 10.80 13.30 -15.17
C ASP A 79 11.00 12.08 -14.25
N CYS A 80 10.73 10.89 -14.77
CA CYS A 80 10.71 9.67 -13.95
C CYS A 80 11.71 8.62 -14.42
N TYR A 81 12.26 7.90 -13.45
CA TYR A 81 12.75 6.55 -13.69
C TYR A 81 11.56 5.62 -13.87
N LYS A 82 11.62 4.75 -14.89
CA LYS A 82 10.61 3.71 -15.07
C LYS A 82 11.20 2.36 -14.70
N LEU A 83 10.56 1.67 -13.78
CA LEU A 83 10.97 0.36 -13.29
C LEU A 83 9.92 -0.68 -13.60
N GLU A 84 10.36 -1.85 -14.03
CA GLU A 84 9.54 -3.05 -14.10
C GLU A 84 9.95 -3.98 -12.95
N LEU A 85 8.99 -4.40 -12.17
CA LEU A 85 9.15 -5.38 -11.11
C LEU A 85 8.41 -6.65 -11.52
N THR A 86 9.11 -7.79 -11.53
CA THR A 86 8.53 -9.11 -11.84
C THR A 86 8.58 -9.96 -10.57
N ARG A 87 7.45 -10.58 -10.21
CA ARG A 87 7.35 -11.46 -9.04
C ARG A 87 8.39 -12.57 -9.13
N LYS A 88 9.13 -12.79 -8.04
CA LYS A 88 10.04 -13.93 -7.89
C LYS A 88 9.24 -15.23 -7.74
N PRO A 89 9.81 -16.40 -8.09
CA PRO A 89 9.11 -17.69 -7.95
C PRO A 89 8.62 -18.02 -6.54
N ASP A 90 9.31 -17.53 -5.52
CA ASP A 90 9.02 -17.68 -4.09
C ASP A 90 8.34 -16.44 -3.48
N GLY A 91 8.02 -15.42 -4.29
CA GLY A 91 7.35 -14.20 -3.83
C GLY A 91 5.88 -14.44 -3.47
N ASP A 92 5.50 -14.05 -2.24
CA ASP A 92 4.12 -14.18 -1.74
C ASP A 92 3.35 -12.85 -1.88
N VAL A 93 3.11 -12.46 -3.13
CA VAL A 93 2.40 -11.24 -3.51
C VAL A 93 1.31 -11.53 -4.53
N SER A 94 0.30 -10.66 -4.57
CA SER A 94 -0.91 -10.79 -5.39
C SER A 94 -0.73 -10.35 -6.84
N TYR A 95 0.42 -9.81 -7.20
CA TYR A 95 0.65 -9.26 -8.52
C TYR A 95 1.80 -9.98 -9.19
N SER A 96 1.62 -10.36 -10.47
CA SER A 96 2.70 -10.97 -11.25
C SER A 96 3.78 -9.97 -11.62
N ARG A 97 3.37 -8.71 -11.84
CA ARG A 97 4.24 -7.63 -12.33
C ARG A 97 3.74 -6.27 -11.87
N LEU A 98 4.67 -5.35 -11.67
CA LEU A 98 4.39 -3.93 -11.45
C LEU A 98 5.19 -3.09 -12.45
N ILE A 99 4.63 -1.96 -12.88
CA ILE A 99 5.38 -0.90 -13.55
C ILE A 99 5.31 0.33 -12.65
N ILE A 100 6.46 0.86 -12.27
CA ILE A 100 6.57 1.98 -11.32
C ILE A 100 7.26 3.15 -12.00
N TRP A 101 6.68 4.34 -11.87
CA TRP A 101 7.30 5.62 -12.26
C TRP A 101 7.71 6.37 -11.01
N VAL A 102 9.02 6.53 -10.85
CA VAL A 102 9.65 7.16 -9.69
C VAL A 102 10.22 8.50 -10.10
N ILE A 103 9.80 9.57 -9.45
CA ILE A 103 10.29 10.94 -9.71
C ILE A 103 11.80 10.99 -9.47
N LYS A 104 12.57 11.51 -10.44
CA LYS A 104 14.04 11.55 -10.36
C LYS A 104 14.57 12.45 -9.26
N GLU A 105 13.86 13.53 -8.97
CA GLU A 105 14.30 14.57 -8.03
C GLU A 105 14.20 14.12 -6.57
N ASN A 106 13.17 13.37 -6.21
CA ASN A 106 12.82 13.10 -4.82
C ASN A 106 12.50 11.64 -4.52
N PHE A 107 12.55 10.75 -5.54
CA PHE A 107 12.31 9.32 -5.45
C PHE A 107 10.90 8.90 -4.99
N VAL A 108 9.92 9.78 -5.08
CA VAL A 108 8.51 9.43 -4.83
C VAL A 108 7.98 8.60 -6.01
N PRO A 109 7.33 7.44 -5.77
CA PRO A 109 6.67 6.65 -6.81
C PRO A 109 5.34 7.32 -7.18
N VAL A 110 5.33 8.14 -8.24
CA VAL A 110 4.15 8.92 -8.63
C VAL A 110 3.05 8.09 -9.27
N VAL A 111 3.38 6.99 -9.94
CA VAL A 111 2.42 6.04 -10.51
C VAL A 111 2.93 4.62 -10.35
N ILE A 112 2.01 3.71 -10.00
CA ILE A 112 2.26 2.26 -9.99
C ILE A 112 1.13 1.56 -10.73
N ASP A 113 1.46 0.80 -11.77
CA ASP A 113 0.55 -0.11 -12.45
C ASP A 113 0.71 -1.52 -11.92
N TYR A 114 -0.40 -2.15 -11.58
CA TYR A 114 -0.47 -3.49 -11.02
C TYR A 114 -1.08 -4.45 -12.04
N TYR A 115 -0.42 -5.57 -12.27
CA TYR A 115 -0.82 -6.60 -13.22
C TYR A 115 -1.28 -7.85 -12.49
N ASP A 116 -2.24 -8.56 -13.11
CA ASP A 116 -2.90 -9.72 -12.55
C ASP A 116 -1.91 -10.80 -12.07
N GLU A 117 -2.31 -11.57 -11.07
CA GLU A 117 -1.48 -12.61 -10.45
C GLU A 117 -1.12 -13.71 -11.44
N ASP A 118 -2.06 -14.09 -12.30
CA ASP A 118 -1.95 -15.21 -13.25
C ASP A 118 -1.69 -14.75 -14.68
N ASP A 119 -2.07 -13.51 -15.03
CA ASP A 119 -1.86 -12.92 -16.36
C ASP A 119 -1.05 -11.63 -16.31
N PRO A 120 0.27 -11.68 -16.56
CA PRO A 120 1.12 -10.49 -16.53
C PRO A 120 0.85 -9.49 -17.68
N ALA A 121 -0.04 -9.80 -18.62
CA ALA A 121 -0.50 -8.85 -19.63
C ALA A 121 -1.76 -8.08 -19.19
N LEU A 122 -2.50 -8.61 -18.21
CA LEU A 122 -3.75 -8.02 -17.74
C LEU A 122 -3.46 -6.94 -16.67
N TRP A 123 -3.59 -5.68 -17.06
CA TRP A 123 -3.51 -4.55 -16.15
C TRP A 123 -4.81 -4.41 -15.33
N GLN A 124 -4.70 -4.54 -14.02
CA GLN A 124 -5.85 -4.53 -13.09
C GLN A 124 -6.09 -3.18 -12.42
N LYS A 125 -5.04 -2.58 -11.87
CA LYS A 125 -5.12 -1.38 -11.04
C LYS A 125 -4.03 -0.38 -11.38
N ARG A 126 -4.29 0.89 -11.05
CA ARG A 126 -3.28 1.97 -11.05
C ARG A 126 -3.38 2.73 -9.76
N MET A 127 -2.25 2.89 -9.07
CA MET A 127 -2.10 3.85 -8.00
C MET A 127 -1.47 5.13 -8.55
N VAL A 128 -2.00 6.28 -8.15
CA VAL A 128 -1.45 7.60 -8.47
C VAL A 128 -1.25 8.36 -7.18
N GLU A 129 -0.01 8.81 -6.96
CA GLU A 129 0.36 9.68 -5.84
C GLU A 129 0.47 11.12 -6.30
N SER A 130 -0.05 12.06 -5.52
CA SER A 130 -0.07 13.48 -5.84
C SER A 130 -0.01 14.35 -4.58
N ASP A 131 -0.03 15.69 -4.75
CA ASP A 131 0.13 16.66 -3.67
C ASP A 131 1.38 16.36 -2.82
N ILE A 132 2.54 16.28 -3.51
CA ILE A 132 3.82 15.94 -2.87
C ILE A 132 4.30 17.16 -2.10
N ARG A 133 4.45 17.00 -0.78
CA ARG A 133 4.94 18.03 0.15
C ARG A 133 6.22 17.56 0.82
N ILE A 134 7.06 18.50 1.24
CA ILE A 134 8.22 18.20 2.09
C ILE A 134 7.79 18.34 3.55
N ILE A 135 7.78 17.23 4.28
CA ILE A 135 7.44 17.18 5.71
C ILE A 135 8.66 16.66 6.46
N ASP A 136 9.20 17.46 7.38
CA ASP A 136 10.43 17.14 8.12
C ASP A 136 11.60 16.72 7.22
N GLY A 137 11.71 17.34 6.01
CA GLY A 137 12.72 17.02 5.02
C GLY A 137 12.42 15.79 4.16
N ILE A 138 11.28 15.11 4.36
CA ILE A 138 10.88 13.88 3.65
C ILE A 138 9.82 14.21 2.61
N PRO A 139 10.05 13.92 1.31
CA PRO A 139 9.03 14.04 0.26
C PRO A 139 7.86 13.08 0.56
N THR A 140 6.66 13.63 0.68
CA THR A 140 5.47 12.90 1.12
C THR A 140 4.30 13.21 0.19
N ALA A 141 3.71 12.19 -0.41
CA ALA A 141 2.45 12.31 -1.14
C ALA A 141 1.29 12.42 -0.14
N MET A 142 0.53 13.51 -0.20
CA MET A 142 -0.62 13.74 0.68
C MET A 142 -1.92 13.18 0.12
N LYS A 143 -1.92 12.78 -1.15
CA LYS A 143 -3.09 12.23 -1.82
C LYS A 143 -2.70 11.00 -2.63
N VAL A 144 -3.46 9.92 -2.47
CA VAL A 144 -3.29 8.66 -3.19
C VAL A 144 -4.63 8.24 -3.78
N VAL A 145 -4.65 7.91 -5.07
CA VAL A 145 -5.83 7.39 -5.77
C VAL A 145 -5.53 5.99 -6.27
N MET A 146 -6.36 5.03 -5.92
CA MET A 146 -6.35 3.69 -6.49
C MET A 146 -7.47 3.56 -7.51
N ILE A 147 -7.14 3.34 -8.76
CA ILE A 147 -8.07 3.11 -9.87
C ILE A 147 -8.13 1.61 -10.14
N ASN A 148 -9.32 1.03 -10.05
CA ASN A 148 -9.57 -0.38 -10.33
C ASN A 148 -10.25 -0.51 -11.70
N LYS A 149 -9.55 -1.11 -12.64
CA LYS A 149 -10.04 -1.30 -14.00
C LYS A 149 -11.12 -2.38 -14.12
N ASN A 150 -10.96 -3.45 -13.35
CA ASN A 150 -11.88 -4.59 -13.42
C ASN A 150 -13.30 -4.20 -12.97
N ASP A 151 -13.38 -3.40 -11.89
CA ASP A 151 -14.65 -2.97 -11.31
C ASP A 151 -15.10 -1.60 -11.83
N ASN A 152 -14.25 -0.90 -12.61
CA ASN A 152 -14.47 0.47 -13.05
C ASN A 152 -14.78 1.42 -11.88
N THR A 153 -14.02 1.30 -10.80
CA THR A 153 -14.15 2.08 -9.57
C THR A 153 -12.83 2.78 -9.24
N GLN A 154 -12.90 3.77 -8.36
CA GLN A 154 -11.70 4.37 -7.77
C GLN A 154 -11.94 4.73 -6.32
N THR A 155 -10.86 4.68 -5.54
CA THR A 155 -10.83 5.12 -4.15
C THR A 155 -9.74 6.17 -3.99
N GLU A 156 -10.10 7.30 -3.42
CA GLU A 156 -9.19 8.38 -3.05
C GLU A 156 -8.91 8.33 -1.55
N MET A 157 -7.65 8.49 -1.19
CA MET A 157 -7.17 8.63 0.19
C MET A 157 -6.39 9.93 0.30
N GLU A 158 -6.74 10.75 1.29
CA GLU A 158 -6.07 12.00 1.61
C GLU A 158 -5.51 11.94 3.03
N PHE A 159 -4.23 12.29 3.17
CA PHE A 159 -3.58 12.45 4.47
C PHE A 159 -3.77 13.89 4.95
N LEU A 160 -4.51 14.07 6.03
CA LEU A 160 -4.76 15.40 6.60
C LEU A 160 -3.54 15.90 7.40
N GLU A 161 -2.81 14.99 8.03
CA GLU A 161 -1.60 15.29 8.78
C GLU A 161 -0.65 14.09 8.73
N VAL A 162 0.64 14.36 8.55
CA VAL A 162 1.72 13.37 8.62
C VAL A 162 2.80 13.92 9.54
N LYS A 163 3.33 13.11 10.42
CA LYS A 163 4.47 13.41 11.30
C LYS A 163 5.46 12.27 11.25
N TYR A 164 6.72 12.60 11.04
CA TYR A 164 7.82 11.63 11.03
C TYR A 164 8.61 11.67 12.35
N ASN A 165 9.33 10.60 12.60
CA ASN A 165 10.31 10.49 13.69
C ASN A 165 9.73 10.82 15.10
N ILE A 166 8.41 10.63 15.28
CA ILE A 166 7.79 10.76 16.59
C ILE A 166 8.07 9.51 17.43
N PRO A 167 8.33 9.65 18.74
CA PRO A 167 8.52 8.50 19.61
C PRO A 167 7.19 7.75 19.77
N LEU A 168 7.16 6.50 19.34
CA LEU A 168 6.03 5.59 19.53
C LEU A 168 6.47 4.42 20.41
N ASP A 169 5.68 4.07 21.43
CA ASP A 169 5.88 2.84 22.20
C ASP A 169 5.38 1.66 21.37
N ASP A 170 6.19 0.62 21.20
CA ASP A 170 5.82 -0.60 20.46
C ASP A 170 4.52 -1.24 20.98
N LYS A 171 4.17 -0.98 22.24
CA LYS A 171 2.91 -1.45 22.84
C LYS A 171 1.67 -0.93 22.13
N VAL A 172 1.74 0.21 21.41
CA VAL A 172 0.59 0.72 20.63
C VAL A 172 0.24 -0.19 19.48
N PHE A 173 1.18 -1.04 19.02
CA PHE A 173 1.01 -1.99 17.91
C PHE A 173 0.68 -3.40 18.38
N THR A 174 -0.29 -3.51 19.30
CA THR A 174 -0.74 -4.78 19.86
C THR A 174 -2.25 -4.96 19.69
N GLU A 175 -2.71 -6.21 19.69
CA GLU A 175 -4.14 -6.53 19.66
C GLU A 175 -4.92 -5.87 20.81
N ARG A 176 -4.28 -5.67 21.95
CA ARG A 176 -4.90 -5.02 23.10
C ARG A 176 -5.24 -3.56 22.82
N GLU A 177 -4.38 -2.87 22.11
CA GLU A 177 -4.58 -1.46 21.77
C GLU A 177 -5.65 -1.24 20.69
N LEU A 178 -5.96 -2.27 19.89
CA LEU A 178 -7.05 -2.20 18.91
C LEU A 178 -8.42 -1.98 19.57
N LYS A 179 -8.58 -2.32 20.87
CA LYS A 179 -9.84 -2.21 21.62
C LYS A 179 -10.06 -0.83 22.25
N LYS A 180 -9.07 0.04 22.24
CA LYS A 180 -9.13 1.40 22.78
C LYS A 180 -9.49 2.40 21.70
#